data_99ff5494d3b98a430b91efcb2f73d9c1
#
_entry.id   99ff5494d3b98a430b91efcb2f73d9c1
#
_cell.length_a   1.000
_cell.length_b   1.000
_cell.length_c   1.000
_cell.angle_alpha   90.00
_cell.angle_beta   90.00
_cell.angle_gamma   90.00
#
_symmetry.space_group_name_H-M   'P 1'
#
loop_
_entity.id
_entity.type
_entity.pdbx_description
1 polymer ?
#
loop_
_entity_poly.entity_id
_entity_poly.type
_entity_poly.pdbx_seq_one_letter_code
_entity_poly.pdbx_strand_id
1 'polypeptide(L)'
;MYEYARNVVYGLKEVCDEYDLPHPNIITESGRAMTAHHAVLVTDAIDIERAPGLRYLPEPSEDSPSVIWALWDSYQNVTPRSAVEAYHDAVHYFTDAHAQYVHGLLTLKDWSLLEQIYFATINKVKDMLDLSSRSHREIHDELNEKLADKLFVNFSLFQSMPDAWGIDQLFPVM
;
A
#
# COMPACT_ATOMS: atom_id res chain seq x y z
N MET A 1 30.79 3.51 -3.75
CA MET A 1 31.92 2.63 -3.44
C MET A 1 32.35 2.74 -1.95
N TYR A 2 32.65 3.94 -1.45
CA TYR A 2 33.07 4.13 -0.06
C TYR A 2 32.04 3.64 0.98
N GLU A 3 30.76 3.98 0.85
CA GLU A 3 29.72 3.55 1.78
C GLU A 3 29.50 2.03 1.77
N TYR A 4 29.52 1.43 0.59
CA TYR A 4 29.42 -0.03 0.47
C TYR A 4 30.57 -0.73 1.23
N ALA A 5 31.81 -0.32 0.94
CA ALA A 5 32.98 -0.89 1.62
C ALA A 5 32.91 -0.68 3.13
N ARG A 6 32.51 0.52 3.56
CA ARG A 6 32.34 0.84 4.98
C ARG A 6 31.33 -0.09 5.64
N ASN A 7 30.14 -0.25 5.07
CA ASN A 7 29.07 -1.06 5.67
C ASN A 7 29.50 -2.53 5.79
N VAL A 8 30.13 -3.11 4.77
CA VAL A 8 30.61 -4.49 4.81
C VAL A 8 31.73 -4.68 5.83
N VAL A 9 32.73 -3.80 5.79
CA VAL A 9 33.92 -3.90 6.66
C VAL A 9 33.54 -3.66 8.12
N TYR A 10 32.75 -2.63 8.44
CA TYR A 10 32.35 -2.34 9.82
C TYR A 10 31.43 -3.43 10.38
N GLY A 11 30.47 -3.93 9.64
CA GLY A 11 29.59 -5.00 10.11
C GLY A 11 30.36 -6.27 10.47
N LEU A 12 31.30 -6.69 9.62
CA LEU A 12 32.15 -7.84 9.90
C LEU A 12 33.11 -7.57 11.05
N LYS A 13 33.70 -6.36 11.12
CA LYS A 13 34.59 -5.97 12.20
C LYS A 13 33.91 -6.02 13.56
N GLU A 14 32.70 -5.45 13.70
CA GLU A 14 31.93 -5.45 14.95
C GLU A 14 31.71 -6.88 15.46
N VAL A 15 31.28 -7.79 14.59
CA VAL A 15 31.06 -9.20 14.95
C VAL A 15 32.39 -9.88 15.36
N CYS A 16 33.45 -9.66 14.60
CA CYS A 16 34.76 -10.26 14.94
C CYS A 16 35.29 -9.74 16.28
N ASP A 17 35.18 -8.44 16.55
CA ASP A 17 35.63 -7.83 17.79
C ASP A 17 34.77 -8.29 18.99
N GLU A 18 33.44 -8.45 18.81
CA GLU A 18 32.52 -8.91 19.86
C GLU A 18 32.81 -10.36 20.30
N TYR A 19 33.15 -11.23 19.35
CA TYR A 19 33.35 -12.66 19.60
C TYR A 19 34.86 -13.08 19.65
N ASP A 20 35.76 -12.12 19.68
CA ASP A 20 37.22 -12.33 19.67
C ASP A 20 37.71 -13.25 18.54
N LEU A 21 37.17 -13.01 17.34
CA LEU A 21 37.48 -13.77 16.13
C LEU A 21 38.52 -13.04 15.26
N PRO A 22 39.35 -13.77 14.51
CA PRO A 22 40.28 -13.15 13.57
C PRO A 22 39.49 -12.49 12.42
N HIS A 23 39.93 -11.29 12.03
CA HIS A 23 39.31 -10.59 10.90
C HIS A 23 39.52 -11.35 9.59
N PRO A 24 38.46 -11.68 8.82
CA PRO A 24 38.57 -12.43 7.58
C PRO A 24 39.06 -11.56 6.42
N ASN A 25 39.64 -12.21 5.41
CA ASN A 25 39.78 -11.58 4.11
C ASN A 25 38.39 -11.53 3.43
N ILE A 26 38.03 -10.36 2.90
CA ILE A 26 36.70 -10.13 2.30
C ILE A 26 36.82 -10.19 0.77
N ILE A 27 36.10 -11.08 0.13
CA ILE A 27 35.93 -11.15 -1.33
C ILE A 27 34.47 -10.99 -1.61
N THR A 28 34.09 -10.02 -2.43
CA THR A 28 32.69 -9.76 -2.79
C THR A 28 32.46 -9.84 -4.30
N GLU A 29 31.33 -10.41 -4.69
CA GLU A 29 30.78 -10.36 -6.03
C GLU A 29 29.60 -9.36 -6.05
N SER A 30 29.90 -8.07 -6.06
CA SER A 30 28.91 -7.01 -5.83
C SER A 30 28.87 -5.98 -6.96
N GLY A 31 28.89 -6.45 -8.21
CA GLY A 31 28.92 -5.59 -9.39
C GLY A 31 27.89 -4.45 -9.33
N ARG A 32 26.65 -4.78 -9.06
CA ARG A 32 25.53 -3.82 -9.02
C ARG A 32 25.64 -2.81 -7.88
N ALA A 33 26.01 -3.23 -6.69
CA ALA A 33 26.20 -2.35 -5.53
C ALA A 33 27.36 -1.36 -5.76
N MET A 34 28.35 -1.73 -6.58
CA MET A 34 29.50 -0.90 -6.93
C MET A 34 29.19 0.11 -8.04
N THR A 35 28.24 -0.20 -8.92
CA THR A 35 27.88 0.58 -10.11
C THR A 35 26.47 1.17 -10.04
N ALA A 36 25.80 1.09 -8.90
CA ALA A 36 24.51 1.75 -8.68
C ALA A 36 24.61 3.24 -9.01
N HIS A 37 23.50 3.80 -9.55
CA HIS A 37 23.41 5.18 -10.07
C HIS A 37 24.19 5.45 -11.37
N HIS A 38 24.57 4.42 -12.13
CA HIS A 38 25.19 4.58 -13.43
C HIS A 38 24.20 4.94 -14.56
N ALA A 39 22.89 4.77 -14.31
CA ALA A 39 21.84 5.12 -15.25
C ALA A 39 20.68 5.81 -14.55
N VAL A 40 20.01 6.71 -15.28
CA VAL A 40 18.79 7.40 -14.84
C VAL A 40 17.73 7.17 -15.91
N LEU A 41 16.55 6.71 -15.50
CA LEU A 41 15.38 6.64 -16.38
C LEU A 41 14.57 7.92 -16.19
N VAL A 42 14.43 8.68 -17.27
CA VAL A 42 13.56 9.86 -17.32
C VAL A 42 12.29 9.46 -18.04
N THR A 43 11.15 9.71 -17.40
CA THR A 43 9.84 9.33 -17.93
C THR A 43 8.80 10.39 -17.62
N ASP A 44 7.72 10.41 -18.40
CA ASP A 44 6.56 11.25 -18.15
C ASP A 44 5.44 10.42 -17.50
N ALA A 45 4.78 10.98 -16.49
CA ALA A 45 3.49 10.49 -16.05
C ALA A 45 2.42 10.94 -17.07
N ILE A 46 1.87 9.98 -17.82
CA ILE A 46 0.89 10.24 -18.87
C ILE A 46 -0.54 10.29 -18.37
N ASP A 47 -0.80 9.69 -17.20
CA ASP A 47 -2.10 9.70 -16.55
C ASP A 47 -1.97 9.41 -15.05
N ILE A 48 -3.02 9.75 -14.28
CA ILE A 48 -3.09 9.54 -12.84
C ILE A 48 -4.47 8.99 -12.49
N GLU A 49 -4.51 7.77 -11.97
CA GLU A 49 -5.68 7.25 -11.27
C GLU A 49 -5.59 7.69 -9.80
N ARG A 50 -6.46 8.58 -9.40
CA ARG A 50 -6.51 9.05 -8.01
C ARG A 50 -7.40 8.15 -7.17
N ALA A 51 -6.98 7.89 -5.94
CA ALA A 51 -7.87 7.27 -4.97
C ALA A 51 -9.16 8.13 -4.85
N PRO A 52 -10.35 7.50 -4.75
CA PRO A 52 -11.60 8.23 -4.70
C PRO A 52 -11.64 9.22 -3.52
N GLY A 53 -11.53 10.51 -3.85
CA GLY A 53 -11.72 11.61 -2.90
C GLY A 53 -13.19 12.02 -2.93
N LEU A 54 -13.95 11.58 -1.96
CA LEU A 54 -15.40 11.77 -1.96
C LEU A 54 -15.76 13.17 -1.43
N ARG A 55 -16.14 14.05 -2.34
CA ARG A 55 -16.73 15.36 -1.98
C ARG A 55 -18.19 15.25 -1.52
N TYR A 56 -18.89 14.23 -1.98
CA TYR A 56 -20.27 13.96 -1.66
C TYR A 56 -20.52 12.46 -1.69
N LEU A 57 -21.03 11.92 -0.60
CA LEU A 57 -21.43 10.53 -0.51
C LEU A 57 -22.96 10.47 -0.43
N PRO A 58 -23.64 9.93 -1.44
CA PRO A 58 -25.10 9.81 -1.41
C PRO A 58 -25.53 8.75 -0.39
N GLU A 59 -26.59 9.03 0.35
CA GLU A 59 -27.23 8.06 1.22
C GLU A 59 -27.86 6.93 0.41
N PRO A 60 -27.77 5.66 0.85
CA PRO A 60 -28.47 4.56 0.20
C PRO A 60 -29.98 4.80 0.16
N SER A 61 -30.64 4.39 -0.94
CA SER A 61 -32.10 4.42 -1.05
C SER A 61 -32.74 3.28 -0.25
N GLU A 62 -34.04 3.41 0.08
CA GLU A 62 -34.78 2.37 0.81
C GLU A 62 -34.69 0.99 0.11
N ASP A 63 -34.62 0.97 -1.23
CA ASP A 63 -34.52 -0.25 -2.03
C ASP A 63 -33.06 -0.79 -2.16
N SER A 64 -32.08 -0.12 -1.55
CA SER A 64 -30.68 -0.57 -1.63
C SER A 64 -30.48 -1.90 -0.92
N PRO A 65 -29.65 -2.80 -1.49
CA PRO A 65 -29.30 -4.08 -0.88
C PRO A 65 -28.76 -3.95 0.56
N SER A 66 -29.06 -4.95 1.39
CA SER A 66 -28.72 -4.93 2.83
C SER A 66 -27.22 -4.77 3.09
N VAL A 67 -26.36 -5.30 2.23
CA VAL A 67 -24.89 -5.16 2.36
C VAL A 67 -24.44 -3.70 2.23
N ILE A 68 -25.14 -2.90 1.41
CA ILE A 68 -24.86 -1.45 1.26
C ILE A 68 -25.26 -0.71 2.54
N TRP A 69 -26.41 -1.04 3.11
CA TRP A 69 -26.88 -0.46 4.37
C TRP A 69 -25.96 -0.84 5.55
N ALA A 70 -25.48 -2.08 5.59
CA ALA A 70 -24.54 -2.52 6.62
C ALA A 70 -23.23 -1.72 6.55
N LEU A 71 -22.69 -1.51 5.36
CA LEU A 71 -21.48 -0.70 5.17
C LEU A 71 -21.74 0.79 5.47
N TRP A 72 -22.91 1.31 5.12
CA TRP A 72 -23.33 2.69 5.42
C TRP A 72 -23.44 2.92 6.93
N ASP A 73 -24.04 1.99 7.66
CA ASP A 73 -24.12 2.07 9.11
C ASP A 73 -22.74 2.03 9.77
N SER A 74 -21.87 1.15 9.30
CA SER A 74 -20.46 1.15 9.70
C SER A 74 -19.80 2.50 9.47
N TYR A 75 -19.95 3.09 8.27
CA TYR A 75 -19.42 4.43 7.93
C TYR A 75 -19.91 5.52 8.88
N GLN A 76 -21.23 5.54 9.18
CA GLN A 76 -21.82 6.55 10.06
C GLN A 76 -21.27 6.46 11.49
N ASN A 77 -21.06 5.26 12.00
CA ASN A 77 -20.72 4.98 13.40
C ASN A 77 -19.21 4.84 13.68
N VAL A 78 -18.33 5.11 12.71
CA VAL A 78 -16.88 5.08 12.93
C VAL A 78 -16.48 6.10 13.99
N THR A 79 -15.75 5.62 14.99
CA THR A 79 -15.16 6.42 16.07
C THR A 79 -13.69 6.02 16.25
N PRO A 80 -12.84 6.84 16.92
CA PRO A 80 -11.45 6.45 17.19
C PRO A 80 -11.33 5.11 17.94
N ARG A 81 -12.32 4.76 18.77
CA ARG A 81 -12.33 3.50 19.53
C ARG A 81 -12.69 2.30 18.68
N SER A 82 -13.57 2.48 17.69
CA SER A 82 -14.04 1.42 16.79
C SER A 82 -13.34 1.41 15.42
N ALA A 83 -12.31 2.25 15.21
CA ALA A 83 -11.68 2.41 13.91
C ALA A 83 -11.13 1.09 13.32
N VAL A 84 -10.49 0.27 14.13
CA VAL A 84 -9.94 -1.03 13.71
C VAL A 84 -11.06 -2.01 13.32
N GLU A 85 -12.12 -2.09 14.14
CA GLU A 85 -13.29 -2.92 13.85
C GLU A 85 -13.99 -2.46 12.59
N ALA A 86 -14.25 -1.16 12.46
CA ALA A 86 -14.87 -0.56 11.26
C ALA A 86 -14.04 -0.80 9.97
N TYR A 87 -12.71 -0.86 10.07
CA TYR A 87 -11.87 -1.25 8.95
C TYR A 87 -12.13 -2.70 8.52
N HIS A 88 -12.11 -3.63 9.46
CA HIS A 88 -12.35 -5.04 9.17
C HIS A 88 -13.77 -5.30 8.65
N ASP A 89 -14.77 -4.62 9.21
CA ASP A 89 -16.15 -4.67 8.73
C ASP A 89 -16.26 -4.13 7.29
N ALA A 90 -15.61 -3.01 7.01
CA ALA A 90 -15.61 -2.43 5.66
C ALA A 90 -14.99 -3.39 4.63
N VAL A 91 -13.87 -4.02 4.95
CA VAL A 91 -13.23 -5.04 4.09
C VAL A 91 -14.12 -6.25 3.90
N HIS A 92 -14.78 -6.72 4.98
CA HIS A 92 -15.72 -7.83 4.92
C HIS A 92 -16.90 -7.54 3.99
N TYR A 93 -17.60 -6.43 4.22
CA TYR A 93 -18.76 -6.04 3.39
C TYR A 93 -18.39 -5.79 1.94
N PHE A 94 -17.21 -5.20 1.69
CA PHE A 94 -16.70 -4.98 0.34
C PHE A 94 -16.45 -6.31 -0.39
N THR A 95 -15.86 -7.29 0.31
CA THR A 95 -15.58 -8.62 -0.24
C THR A 95 -16.88 -9.39 -0.52
N ASP A 96 -17.82 -9.36 0.42
CA ASP A 96 -19.14 -10.02 0.26
C ASP A 96 -19.94 -9.40 -0.89
N ALA A 97 -19.99 -8.08 -0.97
CA ALA A 97 -20.64 -7.38 -2.07
C ALA A 97 -19.97 -7.67 -3.43
N HIS A 98 -18.65 -7.81 -3.48
CA HIS A 98 -17.98 -8.22 -4.71
C HIS A 98 -18.44 -9.61 -5.17
N ALA A 99 -18.55 -10.57 -4.27
CA ALA A 99 -19.09 -11.88 -4.59
C ALA A 99 -20.55 -11.79 -5.07
N GLN A 100 -21.39 -11.00 -4.41
CA GLN A 100 -22.78 -10.76 -4.84
C GLN A 100 -22.85 -10.12 -6.23
N TYR A 101 -22.00 -9.14 -6.53
CA TYR A 101 -21.93 -8.49 -7.84
C TYR A 101 -21.52 -9.48 -8.94
N VAL A 102 -20.48 -10.29 -8.71
CA VAL A 102 -20.00 -11.32 -9.65
C VAL A 102 -21.12 -12.36 -9.95
N HIS A 103 -21.94 -12.66 -8.96
CA HIS A 103 -23.10 -13.56 -9.12
C HIS A 103 -24.36 -12.87 -9.67
N GLY A 104 -24.30 -11.59 -10.03
CA GLY A 104 -25.40 -10.84 -10.61
C GLY A 104 -26.51 -10.48 -9.63
N LEU A 105 -26.26 -10.51 -8.33
CA LEU A 105 -27.20 -10.11 -7.27
C LEU A 105 -27.18 -8.60 -7.00
N LEU A 106 -26.09 -7.92 -7.38
CA LEU A 106 -25.96 -6.47 -7.33
C LEU A 106 -25.86 -5.91 -8.73
N THR A 107 -26.44 -4.73 -8.95
CA THR A 107 -26.28 -3.97 -10.18
C THR A 107 -24.95 -3.19 -10.18
N LEU A 108 -24.53 -2.69 -11.34
CA LEU A 108 -23.35 -1.80 -11.43
C LEU A 108 -23.56 -0.52 -10.61
N LYS A 109 -24.78 -0.02 -10.50
CA LYS A 109 -25.12 1.15 -9.68
C LYS A 109 -24.93 0.85 -8.19
N ASP A 110 -25.37 -0.34 -7.73
CA ASP A 110 -25.19 -0.77 -6.35
C ASP A 110 -23.70 -0.95 -6.02
N TRP A 111 -22.95 -1.58 -6.92
CA TRP A 111 -21.50 -1.73 -6.78
C TRP A 111 -20.79 -0.39 -6.70
N SER A 112 -21.10 0.56 -7.58
CA SER A 112 -20.51 1.89 -7.57
C SER A 112 -20.81 2.67 -6.28
N LEU A 113 -22.03 2.57 -5.75
CA LEU A 113 -22.39 3.19 -4.48
C LEU A 113 -21.62 2.55 -3.32
N LEU A 114 -21.58 1.23 -3.28
CA LEU A 114 -20.85 0.49 -2.24
C LEU A 114 -19.35 0.81 -2.24
N GLU A 115 -18.74 0.87 -3.41
CA GLU A 115 -17.33 1.26 -3.56
C GLU A 115 -17.09 2.67 -3.01
N GLN A 116 -17.97 3.62 -3.29
CA GLN A 116 -17.87 4.98 -2.73
C GLN A 116 -17.96 4.97 -1.20
N ILE A 117 -18.91 4.22 -0.63
CA ILE A 117 -19.05 4.11 0.83
C ILE A 117 -17.81 3.45 1.43
N TYR A 118 -17.27 2.40 0.80
CA TYR A 118 -16.05 1.73 1.23
C TYR A 118 -14.87 2.71 1.32
N PHE A 119 -14.59 3.45 0.23
CA PHE A 119 -13.51 4.41 0.23
C PHE A 119 -13.72 5.56 1.23
N ALA A 120 -14.96 6.01 1.43
CA ALA A 120 -15.27 6.98 2.48
C ALA A 120 -15.00 6.42 3.87
N THR A 121 -15.37 5.16 4.12
CA THR A 121 -15.15 4.50 5.40
C THR A 121 -13.66 4.37 5.71
N ILE A 122 -12.86 3.86 4.78
CA ILE A 122 -11.42 3.65 5.01
C ILE A 122 -10.65 4.97 5.11
N ASN A 123 -11.06 6.04 4.41
CA ASN A 123 -10.50 7.39 4.62
C ASN A 123 -10.82 7.90 6.03
N LYS A 124 -12.09 7.79 6.48
CA LYS A 124 -12.50 8.19 7.83
C LYS A 124 -11.78 7.39 8.91
N VAL A 125 -11.60 6.08 8.71
CA VAL A 125 -10.80 5.21 9.58
C VAL A 125 -9.37 5.71 9.67
N LYS A 126 -8.71 5.96 8.53
CA LYS A 126 -7.32 6.41 8.48
C LYS A 126 -7.07 7.65 9.33
N ASP A 127 -7.99 8.62 9.28
CA ASP A 127 -7.91 9.86 10.06
C ASP A 127 -8.09 9.64 11.58
N MET A 128 -8.64 8.50 11.98
CA MET A 128 -8.93 8.15 13.39
C MET A 128 -7.93 7.18 14.01
N LEU A 129 -6.95 6.68 13.24
CA LEU A 129 -5.95 5.74 13.76
C LEU A 129 -4.96 6.42 14.69
N ASP A 130 -4.68 5.77 15.83
CA ASP A 130 -3.63 6.19 16.77
C ASP A 130 -2.31 5.50 16.42
N LEU A 131 -1.38 6.23 15.81
CA LEU A 131 -0.09 5.70 15.36
C LEU A 131 0.87 5.33 16.51
N SER A 132 0.52 5.55 17.76
CA SER A 132 1.25 5.01 18.91
C SER A 132 1.05 3.50 19.07
N SER A 133 -0.10 2.97 18.64
CA SER A 133 -0.44 1.55 18.66
C SER A 133 0.15 0.80 17.45
N ARG A 134 0.73 -0.38 17.69
CA ARG A 134 1.29 -1.22 16.62
C ARG A 134 0.22 -1.69 15.63
N SER A 135 -0.92 -2.18 16.11
CA SER A 135 -2.02 -2.65 15.25
C SER A 135 -2.60 -1.53 14.38
N HIS A 136 -2.67 -0.31 14.91
CA HIS A 136 -3.11 0.83 14.12
C HIS A 136 -2.10 1.23 13.05
N ARG A 137 -0.78 1.10 13.32
CA ARG A 137 0.25 1.35 12.29
C ARG A 137 0.18 0.36 11.14
N GLU A 138 -0.03 -0.93 11.43
CA GLU A 138 -0.17 -1.96 10.40
C GLU A 138 -1.34 -1.65 9.45
N ILE A 139 -2.50 -1.26 10.00
CA ILE A 139 -3.66 -0.84 9.20
C ILE A 139 -3.39 0.48 8.47
N HIS A 140 -2.72 1.43 9.10
CA HIS A 140 -2.39 2.71 8.47
C HIS A 140 -1.48 2.53 7.25
N ASP A 141 -0.48 1.64 7.34
CA ASP A 141 0.42 1.33 6.23
C ASP A 141 -0.34 0.65 5.07
N GLU A 142 -1.23 -0.29 5.37
CA GLU A 142 -2.11 -0.91 4.38
C GLU A 142 -3.05 0.12 3.72
N LEU A 143 -3.61 1.06 4.50
CA LEU A 143 -4.45 2.13 3.97
C LEU A 143 -3.67 3.13 3.12
N ASN A 144 -2.41 3.42 3.45
CA ASN A 144 -1.55 4.26 2.61
C ASN A 144 -1.34 3.63 1.23
N GLU A 145 -1.15 2.32 1.16
CA GLU A 145 -1.02 1.60 -0.11
C GLU A 145 -2.33 1.60 -0.90
N LYS A 146 -3.45 1.27 -0.24
CA LYS A 146 -4.78 1.22 -0.88
C LYS A 146 -5.28 2.57 -1.38
N LEU A 147 -4.91 3.65 -0.71
CA LEU A 147 -5.32 5.02 -1.01
C LEU A 147 -4.25 5.80 -1.79
N ALA A 148 -3.19 5.13 -2.23
CA ALA A 148 -2.15 5.76 -3.04
C ALA A 148 -2.67 6.08 -4.46
N ASP A 149 -2.30 7.25 -4.96
CA ASP A 149 -2.52 7.57 -6.37
C ASP A 149 -1.63 6.68 -7.25
N LYS A 150 -2.17 6.19 -8.37
CA LYS A 150 -1.43 5.39 -9.34
C LYS A 150 -1.00 6.27 -10.51
N LEU A 151 0.28 6.37 -10.74
CA LEU A 151 0.86 7.08 -11.86
C LEU A 151 1.07 6.13 -13.04
N PHE A 152 0.49 6.44 -14.18
CA PHE A 152 0.74 5.72 -15.42
C PHE A 152 1.91 6.39 -16.15
N VAL A 153 2.89 5.60 -16.51
CA VAL A 153 4.12 6.06 -17.16
C VAL A 153 4.26 5.47 -18.56
N ASN A 154 5.01 6.14 -19.44
CA ASN A 154 5.14 5.78 -20.85
C ASN A 154 6.23 4.72 -21.13
N PHE A 155 6.53 3.85 -20.17
CA PHE A 155 7.47 2.75 -20.37
C PHE A 155 6.91 1.42 -19.88
N SER A 156 7.49 0.32 -20.33
CA SER A 156 7.17 -1.01 -19.84
C SER A 156 8.04 -1.38 -18.65
N LEU A 157 7.42 -1.70 -17.51
CA LEU A 157 8.12 -2.22 -16.33
C LEU A 157 8.93 -3.47 -16.67
N PHE A 158 8.39 -4.35 -17.51
CA PHE A 158 9.04 -5.61 -17.92
C PHE A 158 10.30 -5.39 -18.77
N GLN A 159 10.34 -4.33 -19.59
CA GLN A 159 11.49 -4.01 -20.45
C GLN A 159 12.49 -3.09 -19.74
N SER A 160 11.99 -2.02 -19.14
CA SER A 160 12.85 -0.93 -18.66
C SER A 160 13.33 -1.12 -17.23
N MET A 161 12.57 -1.85 -16.42
CA MET A 161 12.86 -2.07 -15.01
C MET A 161 12.62 -3.55 -14.62
N PRO A 162 13.31 -4.51 -15.25
CA PRO A 162 13.08 -5.94 -15.00
C PRO A 162 13.36 -6.34 -13.56
N ASP A 163 14.29 -5.68 -12.91
CA ASP A 163 14.65 -5.98 -11.52
C ASP A 163 13.55 -5.57 -10.52
N ALA A 164 12.67 -4.63 -10.88
CA ALA A 164 11.54 -4.26 -10.03
C ALA A 164 10.55 -5.41 -9.83
N TRP A 165 10.27 -6.17 -10.90
CA TRP A 165 9.34 -7.29 -10.82
C TRP A 165 10.02 -8.64 -10.65
N GLY A 166 11.28 -8.77 -11.07
CA GLY A 166 12.01 -10.05 -11.03
C GLY A 166 12.65 -10.36 -9.67
N ILE A 167 13.06 -9.35 -8.94
CA ILE A 167 13.75 -9.47 -7.64
C ILE A 167 13.33 -8.42 -6.61
N ASP A 168 12.18 -7.80 -6.78
CA ASP A 168 11.62 -6.77 -5.91
C ASP A 168 12.59 -5.59 -5.62
N GLN A 169 13.38 -5.20 -6.62
CA GLN A 169 14.31 -4.09 -6.51
C GLN A 169 13.55 -2.76 -6.41
N LEU A 170 13.71 -2.04 -5.32
CA LEU A 170 13.21 -0.68 -5.19
C LEU A 170 14.14 0.30 -5.91
N PHE A 171 13.56 1.14 -6.76
CA PHE A 171 14.27 2.22 -7.42
C PHE A 171 13.87 3.56 -6.79
N PRO A 172 14.83 4.44 -6.44
CA PRO A 172 14.52 5.77 -5.95
C PRO A 172 13.79 6.59 -7.02
N VAL A 173 12.69 7.23 -6.66
CA VAL A 173 11.95 8.15 -7.51
C VAL A 173 12.19 9.57 -6.99
N MET A 174 12.49 10.51 -7.89
CA MET A 174 12.77 11.91 -7.57
C MET A 174 11.80 12.82 -8.34
#